data_c9b4dead300a36dd32e40052cec9d038
#
_entry.id   c9b4dead300a36dd32e40052cec9d038
#
_cell.length_a   1.000
_cell.length_b   1.000
_cell.length_c   1.000
_cell.angle_alpha   90.00
_cell.angle_beta   90.00
_cell.angle_gamma   90.00
#
_symmetry.space_group_name_H-M   'P 1'
#
loop_
_entity.id
_entity.type
_entity.pdbx_description
1 polymer ?
#
loop_
_entity_poly.entity_id
_entity_poly.type
_entity_poly.pdbx_seq_one_letter_code
_entity_poly.pdbx_strand_id
1 'polypeptide(L)'
;MARDPRADFIDDSPFPESNTVYRVHSHQDQSGTIHVNLQSPFSATDKTLWGVQFQQPITHHKGDLWHFSEEEKNHLLLATFAFTIALGLMRVGGVLGISFFGMNSWALQLLLSMPVMLLAVGPAFLLHEIGHKIVAKYYGCWAEFRSDPQGLKVGVGIAALLGFVFMAPGAVMVAGTVTRRQNGHIAIAGPLVNLSLFLIGIPLGALVYTLLGGSVPSSTSYLVEGGFDWHVMLWDCISFWVTANLILGLFNMLPFGPLDGVKVRDWSYGAWLGLTLVFTLPLVT
;
A
#
# COMPACT_ATOMS: atom_id res chain seq x y z
N MET A 1 -5.12 -9.39 -7.94
CA MET A 1 -4.35 -9.73 -6.74
C MET A 1 -4.72 -11.15 -6.36
N ALA A 2 -3.82 -12.10 -6.46
CA ALA A 2 -4.10 -13.46 -5.99
C ALA A 2 -4.14 -13.42 -4.45
N ARG A 3 -5.27 -13.79 -3.86
CA ARG A 3 -5.41 -13.99 -2.42
C ARG A 3 -4.47 -15.12 -2.02
N ASP A 4 -3.65 -14.95 -0.98
CA ASP A 4 -2.83 -16.04 -0.46
C ASP A 4 -3.78 -17.19 -0.05
N PRO A 5 -3.62 -18.42 -0.58
CA PRO A 5 -4.47 -19.56 -0.21
C PRO A 5 -4.50 -19.83 1.30
N ARG A 6 -3.49 -19.33 2.04
CA ARG A 6 -3.41 -19.43 3.50
C ARG A 6 -4.25 -18.37 4.23
N ALA A 7 -4.71 -17.34 3.53
CA ALA A 7 -5.62 -16.32 4.08
C ALA A 7 -7.10 -16.75 4.07
N ASP A 8 -7.41 -17.93 3.47
CA ASP A 8 -8.78 -18.46 3.44
C ASP A 8 -9.22 -19.12 4.77
N PHE A 9 -8.35 -19.12 5.78
CA PHE A 9 -8.65 -19.58 7.14
C PHE A 9 -9.06 -18.42 8.07
N ILE A 10 -9.78 -17.43 7.55
CA ILE A 10 -10.40 -16.39 8.37
C ILE A 10 -11.71 -16.95 8.91
N ASP A 11 -11.87 -16.97 10.23
CA ASP A 11 -13.02 -17.55 10.95
C ASP A 11 -14.39 -16.97 10.55
N ASP A 12 -14.43 -15.81 9.93
CA ASP A 12 -15.63 -15.17 9.39
C ASP A 12 -15.65 -15.27 7.85
N SER A 13 -15.76 -16.48 7.32
CA SER A 13 -15.98 -16.66 5.88
C SER A 13 -17.28 -15.97 5.45
N PRO A 14 -17.28 -15.18 4.35
CA PRO A 14 -18.50 -14.61 3.79
C PRO A 14 -19.40 -15.67 3.11
N PHE A 15 -18.98 -16.94 3.14
CA PHE A 15 -19.80 -18.05 2.66
C PHE A 15 -20.76 -18.49 3.73
N PRO A 16 -22.01 -18.85 3.36
CA PRO A 16 -23.01 -19.32 4.32
C PRO A 16 -22.42 -20.48 5.11
N GLU A 17 -22.61 -20.44 6.43
CA GLU A 17 -22.18 -21.48 7.36
C GLU A 17 -22.65 -22.85 6.82
N SER A 18 -21.75 -23.57 6.21
CA SER A 18 -21.96 -25.01 6.11
C SER A 18 -21.84 -25.53 7.55
N ASN A 19 -22.85 -26.21 8.04
CA ASN A 19 -22.85 -26.88 9.37
C ASN A 19 -21.78 -28.00 9.43
N THR A 20 -20.59 -27.76 8.93
CA THR A 20 -19.46 -28.68 8.90
C THR A 20 -18.69 -28.50 10.20
N VAL A 21 -18.98 -29.37 11.16
CA VAL A 21 -18.24 -29.43 12.43
C VAL A 21 -16.86 -30.01 12.16
N TYR A 22 -15.84 -29.14 12.17
CA TYR A 22 -14.44 -29.58 12.12
C TYR A 22 -14.01 -30.03 13.53
N ARG A 23 -13.46 -31.23 13.66
CA ARG A 23 -12.73 -31.61 14.88
C ARG A 23 -11.35 -30.97 14.84
N VAL A 24 -11.13 -30.00 15.72
CA VAL A 24 -9.83 -29.37 15.91
C VAL A 24 -9.06 -30.15 16.97
N HIS A 25 -7.96 -30.78 16.59
CA HIS A 25 -6.97 -31.32 17.51
C HIS A 25 -5.77 -30.39 17.53
N SER A 26 -5.55 -29.68 18.65
CA SER A 26 -4.36 -28.87 18.89
C SER A 26 -3.39 -29.66 19.77
N HIS A 27 -2.12 -29.67 19.41
CA HIS A 27 -1.07 -30.26 20.22
C HIS A 27 0.13 -29.28 20.18
N GLN A 28 0.65 -28.97 21.35
CA GLN A 28 1.81 -28.10 21.53
C GLN A 28 3.06 -28.95 21.70
N ASP A 29 4.08 -28.70 20.88
CA ASP A 29 5.37 -29.37 21.03
C ASP A 29 6.26 -28.69 22.11
N GLN A 30 7.40 -29.31 22.41
CA GLN A 30 8.36 -28.81 23.40
C GLN A 30 9.00 -27.45 23.00
N SER A 31 8.88 -27.03 21.76
CA SER A 31 9.35 -25.73 21.27
C SER A 31 8.34 -24.60 21.45
N GLY A 32 7.13 -24.93 21.96
CA GLY A 32 6.02 -23.97 22.13
C GLY A 32 5.21 -23.74 20.84
N THR A 33 5.45 -24.54 19.80
CA THR A 33 4.69 -24.49 18.54
C THR A 33 3.36 -25.23 18.69
N ILE A 34 2.25 -24.56 18.35
CA ILE A 34 0.92 -25.17 18.38
C ILE A 34 0.63 -25.76 17.00
N HIS A 35 0.49 -27.07 16.93
CA HIS A 35 0.07 -27.80 15.74
C HIS A 35 -1.45 -27.95 15.78
N VAL A 36 -2.14 -27.37 14.78
CA VAL A 36 -3.59 -27.52 14.62
C VAL A 36 -3.86 -28.48 13.46
N ASN A 37 -4.46 -29.61 13.76
CA ASN A 37 -4.86 -30.60 12.77
C ASN A 37 -6.37 -30.46 12.52
N LEU A 38 -6.75 -29.98 11.34
CA LEU A 38 -8.13 -29.88 10.89
C LEU A 38 -8.50 -31.18 10.17
N GLN A 39 -9.21 -32.07 10.84
CA GLN A 39 -9.78 -33.23 10.18
C GLN A 39 -11.10 -32.85 9.51
N SER A 40 -11.13 -32.87 8.17
CA SER A 40 -12.36 -32.81 7.39
C SER A 40 -13.26 -34.01 7.73
N PRO A 41 -14.59 -33.81 7.89
CA PRO A 41 -15.54 -34.91 8.05
C PRO A 41 -15.68 -35.79 6.80
N PHE A 42 -15.05 -35.42 5.68
CA PHE A 42 -15.04 -36.23 4.46
C PHE A 42 -14.04 -37.37 4.59
N SER A 43 -14.54 -38.56 4.35
CA SER A 43 -13.83 -39.86 4.40
C SER A 43 -12.53 -39.84 3.58
N ALA A 44 -11.56 -40.65 4.05
CA ALA A 44 -10.22 -40.81 3.48
C ALA A 44 -10.14 -41.23 1.99
N THR A 45 -11.27 -41.41 1.33
CA THR A 45 -11.39 -41.76 -0.09
C THR A 45 -11.43 -40.57 -1.04
N ASP A 46 -11.68 -39.34 -0.54
CA ASP A 46 -11.78 -38.13 -1.37
C ASP A 46 -10.44 -37.36 -1.55
N LYS A 47 -9.31 -38.04 -1.29
CA LYS A 47 -7.97 -37.42 -1.35
C LYS A 47 -7.51 -36.99 -2.75
N THR A 48 -8.32 -37.18 -3.78
CA THR A 48 -7.86 -37.03 -5.17
C THR A 48 -8.59 -35.95 -5.99
N LEU A 49 -9.63 -35.29 -5.50
CA LEU A 49 -10.38 -34.40 -6.37
C LEU A 49 -9.70 -33.05 -6.65
N TRP A 50 -8.78 -32.57 -5.81
CA TRP A 50 -8.10 -31.27 -6.02
C TRP A 50 -6.60 -31.27 -5.71
N GLY A 51 -5.96 -32.40 -5.43
CA GLY A 51 -4.49 -32.49 -5.29
C GLY A 51 -3.85 -31.65 -4.17
N VAL A 52 -4.61 -31.04 -3.27
CA VAL A 52 -4.11 -30.18 -2.21
C VAL A 52 -4.06 -30.96 -0.91
N GLN A 53 -2.87 -31.37 -0.50
CA GLN A 53 -2.64 -31.84 0.87
C GLN A 53 -2.67 -30.66 1.82
N PHE A 54 -3.82 -30.41 2.47
CA PHE A 54 -3.96 -29.46 3.56
C PHE A 54 -3.37 -30.04 4.87
N GLN A 55 -2.07 -30.27 4.90
CA GLN A 55 -1.33 -30.59 6.09
C GLN A 55 -0.13 -29.66 6.23
N GLN A 56 -0.41 -28.38 6.40
CA GLN A 56 0.63 -27.47 6.90
C GLN A 56 0.24 -27.02 8.30
N PRO A 57 1.10 -27.22 9.31
CA PRO A 57 0.85 -26.71 10.64
C PRO A 57 0.73 -25.17 10.55
N ILE A 58 -0.32 -24.61 11.15
CA ILE A 58 -0.44 -23.15 11.31
C ILE A 58 0.56 -22.78 12.40
N THR A 59 1.73 -22.31 12.00
CA THR A 59 2.73 -21.81 12.94
C THR A 59 2.47 -20.34 13.19
N HIS A 60 2.25 -19.95 14.45
CA HIS A 60 2.32 -18.54 14.83
C HIS A 60 3.74 -18.05 14.57
N HIS A 61 3.86 -17.03 13.72
CA HIS A 61 5.16 -16.46 13.39
C HIS A 61 5.65 -15.60 14.57
N LYS A 62 6.63 -16.11 15.33
CA LYS A 62 7.33 -15.39 16.42
C LYS A 62 8.54 -14.64 15.87
N GLY A 63 8.37 -13.85 14.81
CA GLY A 63 9.45 -13.04 14.24
C GLY A 63 9.47 -11.63 14.81
N ASP A 64 10.65 -10.99 14.78
CA ASP A 64 10.80 -9.58 15.10
C ASP A 64 9.85 -8.73 14.22
N LEU A 65 9.20 -7.72 14.81
CA LEU A 65 8.28 -6.81 14.13
C LEU A 65 8.97 -6.08 12.97
N TRP A 66 10.24 -5.76 13.11
CA TRP A 66 11.05 -5.03 12.14
C TRP A 66 11.90 -5.93 11.23
N HIS A 67 11.66 -7.24 11.24
CA HIS A 67 12.36 -8.13 10.32
C HIS A 67 11.82 -7.97 8.89
N PHE A 68 12.72 -7.66 7.95
CA PHE A 68 12.47 -7.61 6.50
C PHE A 68 13.37 -8.62 5.80
N SER A 69 12.78 -9.55 5.07
CA SER A 69 13.55 -10.47 4.24
C SER A 69 14.21 -9.75 3.06
N GLU A 70 15.28 -10.31 2.50
CA GLU A 70 15.95 -9.73 1.32
C GLU A 70 14.98 -9.65 0.12
N GLU A 71 14.13 -10.65 -0.03
CA GLU A 71 13.11 -10.67 -1.08
C GLU A 71 12.10 -9.52 -0.90
N GLU A 72 11.60 -9.31 0.32
CA GLU A 72 10.70 -8.20 0.63
C GLU A 72 11.35 -6.84 0.36
N LYS A 73 12.61 -6.64 0.76
CA LYS A 73 13.36 -5.40 0.48
C LYS A 73 13.46 -5.14 -1.01
N ASN A 74 13.78 -6.17 -1.80
CA ASN A 74 13.86 -6.04 -3.26
C ASN A 74 12.51 -5.67 -3.88
N HIS A 75 11.41 -6.27 -3.39
CA HIS A 75 10.06 -5.95 -3.83
C HIS A 75 9.64 -4.53 -3.46
N LEU A 76 9.96 -4.07 -2.23
CA LEU A 76 9.70 -2.69 -1.80
C LEU A 76 10.50 -1.67 -2.63
N LEU A 77 11.79 -1.95 -2.86
CA LEU A 77 12.63 -1.09 -3.70
C LEU A 77 12.10 -1.03 -5.14
N LEU A 78 11.80 -2.17 -5.74
CA LEU A 78 11.25 -2.23 -7.11
C LEU A 78 9.95 -1.42 -7.23
N ALA A 79 9.02 -1.62 -6.30
CA ALA A 79 7.75 -0.90 -6.29
C ALA A 79 7.96 0.61 -6.08
N THR A 80 8.83 1.00 -5.14
CA THR A 80 9.14 2.41 -4.86
C THR A 80 9.75 3.10 -6.07
N PHE A 81 10.73 2.47 -6.74
CA PHE A 81 11.33 3.02 -7.96
C PHE A 81 10.34 3.14 -9.10
N ALA A 82 9.55 2.10 -9.36
CA ALA A 82 8.54 2.13 -10.42
C ALA A 82 7.49 3.22 -10.15
N PHE A 83 7.06 3.36 -8.90
CA PHE A 83 6.11 4.39 -8.49
C PHE A 83 6.69 5.80 -8.63
N THR A 84 7.97 6.00 -8.23
CA THR A 84 8.68 7.26 -8.42
C THR A 84 8.79 7.65 -9.90
N ILE A 85 9.14 6.69 -10.77
CA ILE A 85 9.21 6.91 -12.23
C ILE A 85 7.83 7.29 -12.77
N ALA A 86 6.77 6.57 -12.40
CA ALA A 86 5.41 6.85 -12.85
C ALA A 86 4.95 8.26 -12.45
N LEU A 87 5.24 8.67 -11.22
CA LEU A 87 4.91 10.01 -10.73
C LEU A 87 5.75 11.11 -11.40
N GLY A 88 7.04 10.84 -11.64
CA GLY A 88 7.88 11.76 -12.40
C GLY A 88 7.38 11.94 -13.83
N LEU A 89 6.98 10.85 -14.49
CA LEU A 89 6.35 10.89 -15.81
C LEU A 89 5.03 11.67 -15.79
N MET A 90 4.19 11.45 -14.79
CA MET A 90 2.96 12.22 -14.58
C MET A 90 3.27 13.72 -14.43
N ARG A 91 4.29 14.06 -13.64
CA ARG A 91 4.70 15.46 -13.38
C ARG A 91 5.10 16.21 -14.65
N VAL A 92 5.73 15.54 -15.61
CA VAL A 92 6.14 16.12 -16.90
C VAL A 92 5.13 15.88 -18.03
N GLY A 93 3.93 15.35 -17.73
CA GLY A 93 2.86 15.11 -18.69
C GLY A 93 3.09 13.91 -19.62
N GLY A 94 3.87 12.89 -19.18
CA GLY A 94 4.22 11.73 -19.98
C GLY A 94 4.98 12.15 -21.25
N VAL A 95 4.89 11.34 -22.31
CA VAL A 95 5.52 11.65 -23.60
C VAL A 95 4.87 12.85 -24.30
N LEU A 96 3.61 13.18 -24.00
CA LEU A 96 2.94 14.35 -24.52
C LEU A 96 3.59 15.65 -24.02
N GLY A 97 4.21 15.64 -22.86
CA GLY A 97 4.95 16.77 -22.32
C GLY A 97 6.13 17.22 -23.18
N ILE A 98 6.66 16.35 -24.03
CA ILE A 98 7.74 16.68 -24.98
C ILE A 98 7.30 17.82 -25.92
N SER A 99 6.04 17.86 -26.31
CA SER A 99 5.52 18.92 -27.20
C SER A 99 5.47 20.29 -26.52
N PHE A 100 5.39 20.32 -25.19
CA PHE A 100 5.35 21.57 -24.41
C PHE A 100 6.75 22.05 -23.99
N PHE A 101 7.62 21.13 -23.57
CA PHE A 101 8.93 21.46 -23.01
C PHE A 101 10.08 21.35 -24.03
N GLY A 102 9.90 20.63 -25.13
CA GLY A 102 10.99 20.13 -25.97
C GLY A 102 11.75 18.96 -25.30
N MET A 103 12.36 18.11 -26.11
CA MET A 103 12.95 16.84 -25.65
C MET A 103 13.98 17.03 -24.52
N ASN A 104 14.93 17.96 -24.70
CA ASN A 104 16.02 18.15 -23.73
C ASN A 104 15.51 18.67 -22.38
N SER A 105 14.63 19.67 -22.41
CA SER A 105 14.04 20.22 -21.17
C SER A 105 13.13 19.22 -20.49
N TRP A 106 12.32 18.47 -21.26
CA TRP A 106 11.47 17.41 -20.73
C TRP A 106 12.30 16.34 -20.02
N ALA A 107 13.37 15.84 -20.66
CA ALA A 107 14.22 14.80 -20.06
C ALA A 107 14.90 15.29 -18.77
N LEU A 108 15.39 16.53 -18.77
CA LEU A 108 16.01 17.10 -17.57
C LEU A 108 15.00 17.35 -16.45
N GLN A 109 13.81 17.86 -16.78
CA GLN A 109 12.73 18.02 -15.78
C GLN A 109 12.27 16.68 -15.22
N LEU A 110 12.16 15.63 -16.05
CA LEU A 110 11.88 14.27 -15.59
C LEU A 110 12.95 13.79 -14.61
N LEU A 111 14.23 13.94 -14.95
CA LEU A 111 15.34 13.55 -14.08
C LEU A 111 15.29 14.28 -12.72
N LEU A 112 15.05 15.59 -12.74
CA LEU A 112 14.95 16.42 -11.54
C LEU A 112 13.69 16.09 -10.70
N SER A 113 12.63 15.63 -11.33
CA SER A 113 11.42 15.21 -10.61
C SER A 113 11.62 13.90 -9.81
N MET A 114 12.56 13.03 -10.17
CA MET A 114 12.77 11.75 -9.49
C MET A 114 13.04 11.93 -7.99
N PRO A 115 14.05 12.69 -7.54
CA PRO A 115 14.30 12.87 -6.11
C PRO A 115 13.13 13.58 -5.41
N VAL A 116 12.45 14.51 -6.06
CA VAL A 116 11.29 15.21 -5.50
C VAL A 116 10.14 14.21 -5.24
N MET A 117 9.80 13.38 -6.23
CA MET A 117 8.74 12.38 -6.09
C MET A 117 9.11 11.28 -5.10
N LEU A 118 10.38 10.86 -5.06
CA LEU A 118 10.85 9.87 -4.10
C LEU A 118 10.68 10.37 -2.66
N LEU A 119 11.07 11.62 -2.38
CA LEU A 119 10.95 12.21 -1.05
C LEU A 119 9.49 12.52 -0.68
N ALA A 120 8.70 12.97 -1.64
CA ALA A 120 7.32 13.35 -1.40
C ALA A 120 6.38 12.15 -1.22
N VAL A 121 6.48 11.14 -2.08
CA VAL A 121 5.50 10.05 -2.17
C VAL A 121 6.05 8.70 -1.71
N GLY A 122 7.36 8.50 -1.77
CA GLY A 122 8.01 7.28 -1.27
C GLY A 122 7.58 6.93 0.17
N PRO A 123 7.68 7.85 1.14
CA PRO A 123 7.22 7.59 2.50
C PRO A 123 5.73 7.28 2.60
N ALA A 124 4.88 7.93 1.79
CA ALA A 124 3.44 7.70 1.80
C ALA A 124 3.09 6.25 1.45
N PHE A 125 3.76 5.70 0.44
CA PHE A 125 3.59 4.31 0.03
C PHE A 125 4.28 3.33 1.00
N LEU A 126 5.58 3.52 1.27
CA LEU A 126 6.36 2.59 2.08
C LEU A 126 5.80 2.43 3.49
N LEU A 127 5.51 3.56 4.16
CA LEU A 127 5.02 3.52 5.54
C LEU A 127 3.59 3.00 5.63
N HIS A 128 2.76 3.20 4.60
CA HIS A 128 1.45 2.56 4.47
C HIS A 128 1.57 1.04 4.52
N GLU A 129 2.42 0.45 3.66
CA GLU A 129 2.63 -1.01 3.61
C GLU A 129 3.28 -1.53 4.91
N ILE A 130 4.22 -0.78 5.46
CA ILE A 130 4.83 -1.11 6.77
C ILE A 130 3.79 -1.08 7.88
N GLY A 131 2.82 -0.17 7.84
CA GLY A 131 1.70 -0.11 8.79
C GLY A 131 0.91 -1.41 8.83
N HIS A 132 0.51 -1.94 7.68
CA HIS A 132 -0.16 -3.25 7.58
C HIS A 132 0.69 -4.37 8.15
N LYS A 133 1.97 -4.41 7.78
CA LYS A 133 2.91 -5.43 8.21
C LYS A 133 3.08 -5.45 9.74
N ILE A 134 3.28 -4.30 10.36
CA ILE A 134 3.48 -4.20 11.81
C ILE A 134 2.26 -4.74 12.56
N VAL A 135 1.05 -4.32 12.15
CA VAL A 135 -0.19 -4.76 12.82
C VAL A 135 -0.46 -6.24 12.57
N ALA A 136 -0.18 -6.77 11.37
CA ALA A 136 -0.30 -8.20 11.09
C ALA A 136 0.67 -9.02 11.95
N LYS A 137 1.92 -8.60 12.07
CA LYS A 137 2.92 -9.26 12.92
C LYS A 137 2.57 -9.15 14.42
N TYR A 138 2.01 -8.02 14.85
CA TYR A 138 1.52 -7.88 16.22
C TYR A 138 0.46 -8.93 16.58
N TYR A 139 -0.37 -9.33 15.60
CA TYR A 139 -1.33 -10.42 15.75
C TYR A 139 -0.74 -11.82 15.53
N GLY A 140 0.59 -11.95 15.40
CA GLY A 140 1.27 -13.24 15.23
C GLY A 140 1.18 -13.81 13.82
N CYS A 141 0.82 -13.00 12.82
CA CYS A 141 0.79 -13.39 11.43
C CYS A 141 2.17 -13.25 10.77
N TRP A 142 2.46 -14.12 9.80
CA TRP A 142 3.50 -13.82 8.84
C TRP A 142 3.00 -12.69 7.92
N ALA A 143 3.85 -11.69 7.66
CA ALA A 143 3.49 -10.58 6.80
C ALA A 143 4.72 -10.07 6.06
N GLU A 144 4.64 -10.00 4.72
CA GLU A 144 5.69 -9.46 3.85
C GLU A 144 5.08 -8.77 2.64
N PHE A 145 5.68 -7.66 2.21
CA PHE A 145 5.29 -6.99 0.98
C PHE A 145 5.71 -7.80 -0.25
N ARG A 146 4.81 -7.89 -1.23
CA ARG A 146 5.09 -8.46 -2.56
C ARG A 146 4.61 -7.51 -3.64
N SER A 147 5.54 -7.09 -4.51
CA SER A 147 5.20 -6.27 -5.68
C SER A 147 4.50 -7.11 -6.75
N ASP A 148 3.67 -6.44 -7.55
CA ASP A 148 3.16 -7.00 -8.80
C ASP A 148 3.96 -6.42 -9.99
N PRO A 149 4.93 -7.16 -10.55
CA PRO A 149 5.76 -6.66 -11.64
C PRO A 149 4.98 -6.32 -12.92
N GLN A 150 3.82 -6.97 -13.15
CA GLN A 150 2.97 -6.66 -14.31
C GLN A 150 2.19 -5.38 -14.06
N GLY A 151 1.58 -5.23 -12.91
CA GLY A 151 0.91 -3.99 -12.49
C GLY A 151 1.85 -2.79 -12.50
N LEU A 152 3.11 -2.97 -12.05
CA LEU A 152 4.13 -1.93 -12.12
C LEU A 152 4.46 -1.51 -13.58
N LYS A 153 4.69 -2.47 -14.46
CA LYS A 153 4.99 -2.18 -15.89
C LYS A 153 3.83 -1.46 -16.57
N VAL A 154 2.61 -1.94 -16.37
CA VAL A 154 1.40 -1.32 -16.93
C VAL A 154 1.22 0.09 -16.38
N GLY A 155 1.38 0.29 -15.07
CA GLY A 155 1.25 1.60 -14.44
C GLY A 155 2.27 2.62 -14.94
N VAL A 156 3.55 2.22 -15.05
CA VAL A 156 4.60 3.08 -15.65
C VAL A 156 4.28 3.36 -17.12
N GLY A 157 3.80 2.36 -17.87
CA GLY A 157 3.40 2.55 -19.27
C GLY A 157 2.26 3.54 -19.44
N ILE A 158 1.22 3.46 -18.58
CA ILE A 158 0.10 4.43 -18.57
C ILE A 158 0.62 5.84 -18.24
N ALA A 159 1.47 5.96 -17.21
CA ALA A 159 2.07 7.24 -16.84
C ALA A 159 2.92 7.84 -17.98
N ALA A 160 3.68 7.00 -18.68
CA ALA A 160 4.47 7.45 -19.82
C ALA A 160 3.60 7.94 -20.98
N LEU A 161 2.53 7.21 -21.33
CA LEU A 161 1.71 7.54 -22.48
C LEU A 161 0.72 8.67 -22.19
N LEU A 162 0.06 8.64 -21.04
CA LEU A 162 -1.08 9.52 -20.72
C LEU A 162 -0.74 10.62 -19.71
N GLY A 163 0.44 10.58 -19.06
CA GLY A 163 0.77 11.51 -17.99
C GLY A 163 -0.13 11.36 -16.75
N PHE A 164 -0.69 10.16 -16.54
CA PHE A 164 -1.58 9.85 -15.43
C PHE A 164 -1.15 8.56 -14.75
N VAL A 165 -1.12 8.53 -13.42
CA VAL A 165 -0.74 7.33 -12.65
C VAL A 165 -1.97 6.53 -12.26
N PHE A 166 -2.05 5.31 -12.78
CA PHE A 166 -2.99 4.30 -12.34
C PHE A 166 -2.23 2.98 -12.18
N MET A 167 -1.87 2.65 -10.95
CA MET A 167 -0.96 1.54 -10.67
C MET A 167 -1.32 0.82 -9.37
N ALA A 168 -1.22 -0.51 -9.41
CA ALA A 168 -1.25 -1.37 -8.22
C ALA A 168 0.18 -1.87 -7.98
N PRO A 169 0.96 -1.24 -7.09
CA PRO A 169 2.38 -1.56 -6.93
C PRO A 169 2.66 -2.91 -6.27
N GLY A 170 1.67 -3.47 -5.62
CA GLY A 170 1.74 -4.70 -4.83
C GLY A 170 0.90 -4.59 -3.57
N ALA A 171 1.14 -5.49 -2.62
CA ALA A 171 0.51 -5.44 -1.29
C ALA A 171 1.28 -6.24 -0.27
N VAL A 172 1.00 -6.00 1.02
CA VAL A 172 1.42 -6.88 2.11
C VAL A 172 0.59 -8.17 2.06
N MET A 173 1.30 -9.28 1.86
CA MET A 173 0.74 -10.62 1.95
C MET A 173 0.73 -11.03 3.42
N VAL A 174 -0.44 -11.42 3.93
CA VAL A 174 -0.61 -11.84 5.32
C VAL A 174 -1.01 -13.31 5.35
N ALA A 175 -0.30 -14.11 6.15
CA ALA A 175 -0.62 -15.50 6.39
C ALA A 175 -0.69 -15.78 7.89
N GLY A 176 -1.80 -16.37 8.33
CA GLY A 176 -2.11 -16.68 9.71
C GLY A 176 -3.61 -16.69 9.94
N THR A 177 -4.02 -17.14 11.11
CA THR A 177 -5.42 -17.07 11.54
C THR A 177 -5.71 -15.71 12.14
N VAL A 178 -6.62 -14.97 11.53
CA VAL A 178 -7.06 -13.65 12.05
C VAL A 178 -8.59 -13.63 12.14
N THR A 179 -9.08 -13.05 13.20
CA THR A 179 -10.51 -12.74 13.34
C THR A 179 -10.90 -11.58 12.41
N ARG A 180 -12.18 -11.43 12.12
CA ARG A 180 -12.73 -10.29 11.36
C ARG A 180 -12.25 -8.94 11.92
N ARG A 181 -12.24 -8.80 13.26
CA ARG A 181 -11.75 -7.59 13.93
C ARG A 181 -10.25 -7.35 13.68
N GLN A 182 -9.43 -8.38 13.83
CA GLN A 182 -7.99 -8.28 13.58
C GLN A 182 -7.69 -7.95 12.11
N ASN A 183 -8.43 -8.56 11.16
CA ASN A 183 -8.30 -8.25 9.74
C ASN A 183 -8.66 -6.78 9.44
N GLY A 184 -9.71 -6.24 10.08
CA GLY A 184 -10.06 -4.82 10.01
C GLY A 184 -8.96 -3.91 10.58
N HIS A 185 -8.35 -4.29 11.72
CA HIS A 185 -7.23 -3.54 12.30
C HIS A 185 -5.98 -3.55 11.40
N ILE A 186 -5.69 -4.68 10.78
CA ILE A 186 -4.59 -4.78 9.80
C ILE A 186 -4.88 -3.85 8.62
N ALA A 187 -6.10 -3.92 8.08
CA ALA A 187 -6.48 -3.15 6.91
C ALA A 187 -6.51 -1.63 7.14
N ILE A 188 -6.97 -1.17 8.32
CA ILE A 188 -7.02 0.26 8.61
C ILE A 188 -5.64 0.88 8.90
N ALA A 189 -4.63 0.07 9.20
CA ALA A 189 -3.31 0.54 9.61
C ALA A 189 -2.62 1.39 8.53
N GLY A 190 -2.65 0.95 7.26
CA GLY A 190 -2.10 1.71 6.14
C GLY A 190 -2.76 3.08 5.97
N PRO A 191 -4.10 3.16 5.81
CA PRO A 191 -4.81 4.43 5.76
C PRO A 191 -4.56 5.34 6.95
N LEU A 192 -4.45 4.81 8.18
CA LEU A 192 -4.11 5.62 9.37
C LEU A 192 -2.69 6.19 9.31
N VAL A 193 -1.74 5.47 8.75
CA VAL A 193 -0.40 6.00 8.48
C VAL A 193 -0.48 7.16 7.50
N ASN A 194 -1.21 7.01 6.38
CA ASN A 194 -1.40 8.11 5.43
C ASN A 194 -2.08 9.32 6.08
N LEU A 195 -3.09 9.13 6.92
CA LEU A 195 -3.71 10.22 7.66
C LEU A 195 -2.70 10.93 8.56
N SER A 196 -1.86 10.19 9.27
CA SER A 196 -0.82 10.77 10.14
C SER A 196 0.19 11.58 9.34
N LEU A 197 0.66 11.07 8.21
CA LEU A 197 1.58 11.77 7.31
C LEU A 197 0.95 13.00 6.66
N PHE A 198 -0.34 12.94 6.30
CA PHE A 198 -1.11 14.09 5.83
C PHE A 198 -1.17 15.19 6.89
N LEU A 199 -1.53 14.83 8.12
CA LEU A 199 -1.61 15.80 9.24
C LEU A 199 -0.23 16.43 9.57
N ILE A 200 0.85 15.65 9.47
CA ILE A 200 2.23 16.17 9.61
C ILE A 200 2.57 17.10 8.43
N GLY A 201 2.10 16.77 7.23
CA GLY A 201 2.32 17.57 6.03
C GLY A 201 1.74 18.98 6.09
N ILE A 202 0.65 19.20 6.85
CA ILE A 202 0.01 20.53 6.99
C ILE A 202 0.97 21.56 7.61
N PRO A 203 1.53 21.37 8.82
CA PRO A 203 2.48 22.33 9.40
C PRO A 203 3.78 22.43 8.60
N LEU A 204 4.25 21.33 7.99
CA LEU A 204 5.40 21.38 7.09
C LEU A 204 5.11 22.24 5.85
N GLY A 205 3.92 22.11 5.27
CA GLY A 205 3.47 22.93 4.15
C GLY A 205 3.40 24.41 4.50
N ALA A 206 2.87 24.73 5.68
CA ALA A 206 2.84 26.10 6.18
C ALA A 206 4.26 26.68 6.37
N LEU A 207 5.19 25.86 6.89
CA LEU A 207 6.60 26.23 7.01
C LEU A 207 7.23 26.50 5.64
N VAL A 208 7.06 25.59 4.69
CA VAL A 208 7.57 25.76 3.32
C VAL A 208 6.99 27.01 2.66
N TYR A 209 5.67 27.21 2.75
CA TYR A 209 5.02 28.42 2.25
C TYR A 209 5.64 29.70 2.82
N THR A 210 5.90 29.71 4.12
CA THR A 210 6.55 30.85 4.80
C THR A 210 7.98 31.05 4.30
N LEU A 211 8.76 29.98 4.16
CA LEU A 211 10.14 30.03 3.65
C LEU A 211 10.21 30.52 2.19
N LEU A 212 9.17 30.29 1.41
CA LEU A 212 9.02 30.81 0.04
C LEU A 212 8.50 32.24 -0.02
N GLY A 213 8.50 32.97 1.10
CA GLY A 213 8.05 34.35 1.17
C GLY A 213 6.53 34.54 1.12
N GLY A 214 5.76 33.51 1.50
CA GLY A 214 4.29 33.57 1.54
C GLY A 214 3.63 33.54 0.16
N SER A 215 4.30 32.97 -0.84
CA SER A 215 3.77 32.88 -2.22
C SER A 215 3.95 31.49 -2.80
N VAL A 216 2.99 31.06 -3.60
CA VAL A 216 3.09 29.83 -4.40
C VAL A 216 3.90 30.16 -5.65
N PRO A 217 4.87 29.33 -6.05
CA PRO A 217 5.60 29.52 -7.29
C PRO A 217 4.65 29.60 -8.49
N SER A 218 4.83 30.60 -9.34
CA SER A 218 4.03 30.79 -10.56
C SER A 218 4.50 29.89 -11.71
N SER A 219 5.77 29.49 -11.69
CA SER A 219 6.35 28.55 -12.64
C SER A 219 6.08 27.11 -12.22
N THR A 220 5.99 26.23 -13.20
CA THR A 220 5.99 24.77 -13.02
C THR A 220 7.30 24.14 -13.46
N SER A 221 8.25 24.93 -13.97
CA SER A 221 9.55 24.44 -14.45
C SER A 221 10.56 24.42 -13.32
N TYR A 222 11.29 23.31 -13.20
CA TYR A 222 12.47 23.23 -12.34
C TYR A 222 13.70 23.90 -12.91
N LEU A 223 13.61 24.37 -14.17
CA LEU A 223 14.70 25.00 -14.89
C LEU A 223 14.45 26.49 -15.04
N VAL A 224 15.46 27.28 -14.66
CA VAL A 224 15.51 28.74 -14.85
C VAL A 224 16.81 29.09 -15.54
N GLU A 225 16.91 30.32 -16.06
CA GLU A 225 18.16 30.81 -16.61
C GLU A 225 19.28 30.75 -15.57
N GLY A 226 20.30 29.97 -15.89
CA GLY A 226 21.48 29.80 -15.03
C GLY A 226 21.38 28.74 -13.93
N GLY A 227 20.31 27.94 -13.84
CA GLY A 227 20.25 26.90 -12.82
C GLY A 227 18.89 26.24 -12.61
N PHE A 228 18.65 25.87 -11.35
CA PHE A 228 17.44 25.16 -10.92
C PHE A 228 16.58 26.05 -10.03
N ASP A 229 15.26 25.95 -10.21
CA ASP A 229 14.28 26.60 -9.34
C ASP A 229 13.96 25.69 -8.13
N TRP A 230 14.75 25.85 -7.08
CA TRP A 230 14.55 25.08 -5.84
C TRP A 230 13.25 25.46 -5.12
N HIS A 231 12.66 26.66 -5.36
CA HIS A 231 11.36 27.04 -4.81
C HIS A 231 10.26 26.15 -5.37
N VAL A 232 10.25 25.94 -6.69
CA VAL A 232 9.30 25.03 -7.35
C VAL A 232 9.50 23.61 -6.88
N MET A 233 10.76 23.15 -6.77
CA MET A 233 11.06 21.79 -6.31
C MET A 233 10.59 21.55 -4.87
N LEU A 234 10.82 22.51 -3.98
CA LEU A 234 10.41 22.42 -2.57
C LEU A 234 8.87 22.48 -2.44
N TRP A 235 8.24 23.38 -3.20
CA TRP A 235 6.78 23.47 -3.24
C TRP A 235 6.14 22.18 -3.76
N ASP A 236 6.64 21.61 -4.83
CA ASP A 236 6.18 20.34 -5.36
C ASP A 236 6.38 19.20 -4.35
N CYS A 237 7.54 19.14 -3.70
CA CYS A 237 7.80 18.13 -2.70
C CYS A 237 6.72 18.11 -1.61
N ILE A 238 6.39 19.26 -1.02
CA ILE A 238 5.38 19.32 0.04
C ILE A 238 3.95 19.14 -0.50
N SER A 239 3.66 19.68 -1.68
CA SER A 239 2.34 19.56 -2.30
C SER A 239 2.04 18.09 -2.65
N PHE A 240 3.01 17.38 -3.24
CA PHE A 240 2.87 15.95 -3.51
C PHE A 240 2.85 15.10 -2.24
N TRP A 241 3.61 15.49 -1.18
CA TRP A 241 3.51 14.81 0.12
C TRP A 241 2.08 14.86 0.67
N VAL A 242 1.50 16.05 0.75
CA VAL A 242 0.13 16.26 1.29
C VAL A 242 -0.89 15.54 0.41
N THR A 243 -0.84 15.77 -0.90
CA THR A 243 -1.82 15.23 -1.85
C THR A 243 -1.73 13.72 -1.98
N ALA A 244 -0.52 13.15 -2.02
CA ALA A 244 -0.34 11.70 -2.14
C ALA A 244 -0.86 10.96 -0.92
N ASN A 245 -0.59 11.45 0.29
CA ASN A 245 -1.11 10.83 1.51
C ASN A 245 -2.64 10.89 1.58
N LEU A 246 -3.22 12.02 1.15
CA LEU A 246 -4.68 12.17 1.09
C LEU A 246 -5.30 11.21 0.07
N ILE A 247 -4.76 11.17 -1.15
CA ILE A 247 -5.30 10.35 -2.25
C ILE A 247 -5.06 8.86 -2.00
N LEU A 248 -3.87 8.45 -1.54
CA LEU A 248 -3.58 7.05 -1.21
C LEU A 248 -4.47 6.55 -0.09
N GLY A 249 -4.65 7.36 0.96
CA GLY A 249 -5.56 7.04 2.05
C GLY A 249 -7.00 6.88 1.57
N LEU A 250 -7.52 7.84 0.82
CA LEU A 250 -8.89 7.81 0.27
C LEU A 250 -9.09 6.63 -0.69
N PHE A 251 -8.15 6.42 -1.62
CA PHE A 251 -8.21 5.34 -2.59
C PHE A 251 -8.30 3.98 -1.92
N ASN A 252 -7.46 3.75 -0.90
CA ASN A 252 -7.48 2.50 -0.15
C ASN A 252 -8.75 2.32 0.71
N MET A 253 -9.48 3.39 1.02
CA MET A 253 -10.77 3.30 1.71
C MET A 253 -11.96 3.00 0.78
N LEU A 254 -11.76 2.91 -0.55
CA LEU A 254 -12.82 2.54 -1.46
C LEU A 254 -13.32 1.10 -1.19
N PRO A 255 -14.65 0.86 -1.19
CA PRO A 255 -15.23 -0.39 -0.72
C PRO A 255 -15.37 -1.46 -1.81
N PHE A 256 -14.35 -1.63 -2.65
CA PHE A 256 -14.35 -2.63 -3.74
C PHE A 256 -12.95 -3.18 -4.04
N GLY A 257 -12.91 -4.33 -4.71
CA GLY A 257 -11.67 -5.00 -5.10
C GLY A 257 -10.80 -5.43 -3.91
N PRO A 258 -9.49 -5.46 -4.06
CA PRO A 258 -8.56 -5.88 -3.02
C PRO A 258 -8.19 -4.77 -2.02
N LEU A 259 -8.87 -3.61 -2.08
CA LEU A 259 -8.57 -2.43 -1.29
C LEU A 259 -8.94 -2.63 0.18
N ASP A 260 -8.29 -1.87 1.06
CA ASP A 260 -8.46 -2.00 2.51
C ASP A 260 -9.85 -1.62 2.99
N GLY A 261 -10.50 -0.68 2.29
CA GLY A 261 -11.85 -0.23 2.59
C GLY A 261 -12.88 -1.36 2.66
N VAL A 262 -12.72 -2.43 1.89
CA VAL A 262 -13.58 -3.62 1.98
C VAL A 262 -13.48 -4.25 3.35
N LYS A 263 -12.25 -4.53 3.82
CA LYS A 263 -11.98 -5.20 5.10
C LYS A 263 -12.33 -4.30 6.29
N VAL A 264 -12.07 -2.99 6.18
CA VAL A 264 -12.42 -2.01 7.22
C VAL A 264 -13.93 -1.88 7.35
N ARG A 265 -14.66 -1.77 6.24
CA ARG A 265 -16.13 -1.71 6.21
C ARG A 265 -16.74 -2.98 6.79
N ASP A 266 -16.21 -4.14 6.42
CA ASP A 266 -16.69 -5.42 6.92
C ASP A 266 -16.50 -5.55 8.42
N TRP A 267 -15.38 -5.03 8.98
CA TRP A 267 -15.15 -4.99 10.40
C TRP A 267 -16.03 -3.93 11.10
N SER A 268 -16.03 -2.68 10.62
CA SER A 268 -16.73 -1.56 11.23
C SER A 268 -17.15 -0.53 10.19
N TYR A 269 -18.44 -0.48 9.90
CA TYR A 269 -19.00 0.53 8.97
C TYR A 269 -18.72 1.96 9.46
N GLY A 270 -18.82 2.21 10.78
CA GLY A 270 -18.55 3.54 11.35
C GLY A 270 -17.09 3.98 11.18
N ALA A 271 -16.13 3.07 11.42
CA ALA A 271 -14.72 3.37 11.21
C ALA A 271 -14.42 3.64 9.72
N TRP A 272 -14.98 2.82 8.84
CA TRP A 272 -14.85 2.99 7.39
C TRP A 272 -15.41 4.34 6.94
N LEU A 273 -16.65 4.65 7.30
CA LEU A 273 -17.31 5.91 6.91
C LEU A 273 -16.60 7.13 7.47
N GLY A 274 -16.24 7.10 8.76
CA GLY A 274 -15.54 8.19 9.43
C GLY A 274 -14.22 8.51 8.78
N LEU A 275 -13.38 7.48 8.52
CA LEU A 275 -12.07 7.69 7.90
C LEU A 275 -12.19 8.13 6.43
N THR A 276 -13.15 7.56 5.69
CA THR A 276 -13.44 7.99 4.31
C THR A 276 -13.84 9.48 4.25
N LEU A 277 -14.71 9.94 5.17
CA LEU A 277 -15.09 11.34 5.25
C LEU A 277 -13.91 12.25 5.60
N VAL A 278 -13.04 11.85 6.53
CA VAL A 278 -11.83 12.61 6.88
C VAL A 278 -10.92 12.83 5.68
N PHE A 279 -10.75 11.81 4.82
CA PHE A 279 -9.96 11.96 3.58
C PHE A 279 -10.70 12.75 2.49
N THR A 280 -12.03 12.70 2.45
CA THR A 280 -12.80 13.37 1.39
C THR A 280 -12.96 14.87 1.66
N LEU A 281 -13.15 15.26 2.93
CA LEU A 281 -13.39 16.66 3.29
C LEU A 281 -12.35 17.63 2.72
N PRO A 282 -11.01 17.41 2.84
CA PRO A 282 -10.02 18.33 2.29
C PRO A 282 -9.99 18.43 0.77
N LEU A 283 -10.66 17.53 0.05
CA LEU A 283 -10.72 17.54 -1.42
C LEU A 283 -11.91 18.36 -1.95
N VAL A 284 -12.90 18.67 -1.09
CA VAL A 284 -14.13 19.38 -1.49
C VAL A 284 -14.27 20.77 -0.85
N THR A 285 -13.35 21.11 0.07
CA THR A 285 -13.24 22.43 0.71
C THR A 285 -12.09 23.22 0.12
#